data_3bd82f030c3c53a6e899bb06f71c4a99
#
_entry.id   3bd82f030c3c53a6e899bb06f71c4a99
#
_cell.length_a   1.000
_cell.length_b   1.000
_cell.length_c   1.000
_cell.angle_alpha   90.00
_cell.angle_beta   90.00
_cell.angle_gamma   90.00
#
_symmetry.space_group_name_H-M   'P 1'
#
loop_
_entity.id
_entity.type
_entity.pdbx_description
1 polymer ?
#
loop_
_entity_poly.entity_id
_entity_poly.type
_entity_poly.pdbx_seq_one_letter_code
_entity_poly.pdbx_strand_id
1 'polypeptide(L)'
;MKNAFIALLSILVFTSCQKHPEGYLTLSGEIENTTDSLIQISSNKGLLKSIKIKENGTFKDSLKVEEKGVFTFQIGQNRAPIYLENGYNLTLKGNADDFMKSFVYTGEGSENNNFVLAQVLETQKIGNPATIFALEKEDYLLKVDSIKNGFKEISEKFIDIDSVLINQSKQQLEQISSYFEKNYERQHAAILAKTEFEKNIKKGNPSPKFVDYENAKGGKKSLDSFKGKYVYIDVWATWCGPCIREIPSLKKLEKDYHNKNIVFVSISTDEPNKSGGSWEKANEKWKNFVKQRQLGGVQLWSGEDFSFQQAYQINSIPRFILVDPNGNIVDANAPRPSDPRLIDLFKELKI
;
A
#
# COMPACT_ATOMS: atom_id res chain seq x y z
N MET A 1 -75.41 40.91 -20.87
CA MET A 1 -75.24 40.56 -19.45
C MET A 1 -75.10 39.06 -19.38
N LYS A 2 -73.87 38.56 -19.25
CA LYS A 2 -73.58 37.13 -19.04
C LYS A 2 -72.59 37.06 -17.89
N ASN A 3 -73.10 36.62 -16.75
CA ASN A 3 -72.28 36.38 -15.55
C ASN A 3 -71.44 35.09 -15.75
N ALA A 4 -70.12 35.18 -15.70
CA ALA A 4 -69.22 34.05 -15.63
C ALA A 4 -68.92 33.78 -14.15
N PHE A 5 -69.37 32.67 -13.64
CA PHE A 5 -69.00 32.12 -12.35
C PHE A 5 -67.62 31.45 -12.47
N ILE A 6 -66.59 31.98 -11.83
CA ILE A 6 -65.28 31.33 -11.67
C ILE A 6 -65.37 30.49 -10.41
N ALA A 7 -65.43 29.17 -10.57
CA ALA A 7 -65.28 28.22 -9.47
C ALA A 7 -63.82 28.08 -9.10
N LEU A 8 -63.45 28.56 -7.93
CA LEU A 8 -62.13 28.44 -7.30
C LEU A 8 -62.03 27.00 -6.75
N LEU A 9 -61.29 26.12 -7.47
CA LEU A 9 -61.01 24.78 -6.99
C LEU A 9 -59.84 24.84 -6.00
N SER A 10 -60.12 24.86 -4.69
CA SER A 10 -59.13 24.75 -3.65
C SER A 10 -58.61 23.30 -3.58
N ILE A 11 -57.39 23.09 -4.07
CA ILE A 11 -56.63 21.83 -3.89
C ILE A 11 -56.17 21.80 -2.43
N LEU A 12 -56.86 21.05 -1.60
CA LEU A 12 -56.41 20.65 -0.27
C LEU A 12 -55.30 19.62 -0.44
N VAL A 13 -54.04 20.09 -0.31
CA VAL A 13 -52.90 19.19 -0.17
C VAL A 13 -52.92 18.60 1.24
N PHE A 14 -53.47 17.41 1.39
CA PHE A 14 -53.32 16.67 2.63
C PHE A 14 -51.86 16.22 2.74
N THR A 15 -51.06 16.99 3.45
CA THR A 15 -49.79 16.50 3.99
C THR A 15 -50.10 15.47 5.07
N SER A 16 -50.15 14.20 4.69
CA SER A 16 -50.21 13.11 5.65
C SER A 16 -48.88 13.07 6.38
N CYS A 17 -48.82 13.72 7.56
CA CYS A 17 -47.79 13.45 8.54
C CYS A 17 -48.00 12.04 9.05
N GLN A 18 -47.38 11.08 8.43
CA GLN A 18 -47.19 9.74 9.03
C GLN A 18 -46.30 9.96 10.26
N LYS A 19 -46.90 9.99 11.46
CA LYS A 19 -46.16 9.93 12.71
C LYS A 19 -45.36 8.63 12.73
N HIS A 20 -44.05 8.76 12.79
CA HIS A 20 -43.18 7.60 12.99
C HIS A 20 -43.48 6.97 14.37
N PRO A 21 -43.24 5.66 14.53
CA PRO A 21 -43.28 5.03 15.84
C PRO A 21 -42.32 5.81 16.78
N GLU A 22 -42.84 6.19 17.94
CA GLU A 22 -42.05 6.96 18.91
C GLU A 22 -40.74 6.21 19.25
N GLY A 23 -39.59 6.89 19.14
CA GLY A 23 -38.28 6.33 19.40
C GLY A 23 -37.63 5.53 18.23
N TYR A 24 -38.19 5.61 17.01
CA TYR A 24 -37.57 5.01 15.79
C TYR A 24 -37.11 6.11 14.82
N LEU A 25 -36.20 5.78 13.92
CA LEU A 25 -35.91 6.58 12.75
C LEU A 25 -36.43 5.86 11.49
N THR A 26 -36.66 6.59 10.42
CA THR A 26 -37.01 6.04 9.10
C THR A 26 -35.87 6.32 8.13
N LEU A 27 -35.49 5.30 7.39
CA LEU A 27 -34.55 5.38 6.29
C LEU A 27 -35.25 4.89 5.02
N SER A 28 -35.34 5.78 4.03
CA SER A 28 -35.92 5.48 2.72
C SER A 28 -35.04 6.00 1.61
N GLY A 29 -35.29 5.59 0.37
CA GLY A 29 -34.55 6.13 -0.76
C GLY A 29 -34.61 5.29 -2.00
N GLU A 30 -33.69 5.61 -2.90
CA GLU A 30 -33.52 4.96 -4.20
C GLU A 30 -32.02 4.86 -4.53
N ILE A 31 -31.58 3.68 -4.91
CA ILE A 31 -30.23 3.44 -5.43
C ILE A 31 -30.38 2.93 -6.86
N GLU A 32 -29.98 3.78 -7.78
CA GLU A 32 -29.95 3.43 -9.21
C GLU A 32 -28.83 2.42 -9.50
N ASN A 33 -28.99 1.63 -10.54
CA ASN A 33 -27.99 0.69 -11.06
C ASN A 33 -27.50 -0.37 -10.05
N THR A 34 -28.24 -0.61 -8.97
CA THR A 34 -27.90 -1.68 -8.04
C THR A 34 -28.47 -3.02 -8.48
N THR A 35 -27.66 -4.07 -8.37
CA THR A 35 -28.09 -5.47 -8.53
C THR A 35 -28.28 -6.17 -7.17
N ASP A 36 -27.92 -5.49 -6.08
CA ASP A 36 -28.06 -6.01 -4.73
C ASP A 36 -29.50 -5.82 -4.22
N SER A 37 -29.97 -6.79 -3.46
CA SER A 37 -31.33 -6.81 -2.91
C SER A 37 -31.43 -6.34 -1.44
N LEU A 38 -30.28 -6.04 -0.81
CA LEU A 38 -30.21 -5.73 0.61
C LEU A 38 -29.24 -4.57 0.89
N ILE A 39 -29.68 -3.68 1.77
CA ILE A 39 -28.84 -2.74 2.52
C ILE A 39 -28.61 -3.32 3.90
N GLN A 40 -27.37 -3.30 4.39
CA GLN A 40 -27.02 -3.67 5.75
C GLN A 40 -26.57 -2.42 6.52
N ILE A 41 -27.19 -2.20 7.67
CA ILE A 41 -26.77 -1.16 8.65
C ILE A 41 -26.09 -1.88 9.80
N SER A 42 -24.84 -1.52 10.08
CA SER A 42 -24.05 -2.15 11.14
C SER A 42 -23.26 -1.13 11.96
N SER A 43 -22.89 -1.52 13.18
CA SER A 43 -21.98 -0.81 14.06
C SER A 43 -20.75 -1.67 14.37
N ASN A 44 -19.85 -1.19 15.22
CA ASN A 44 -18.75 -1.98 15.78
C ASN A 44 -19.23 -3.18 16.65
N LYS A 45 -20.50 -3.14 17.11
CA LYS A 45 -21.15 -4.23 17.85
C LYS A 45 -21.77 -5.30 16.93
N GLY A 46 -21.83 -5.07 15.61
CA GLY A 46 -22.36 -5.99 14.62
C GLY A 46 -23.50 -5.42 13.78
N LEU A 47 -24.22 -6.31 13.08
CA LEU A 47 -25.35 -5.98 12.23
C LEU A 47 -26.52 -5.49 13.07
N LEU A 48 -27.02 -4.29 12.73
CA LEU A 48 -28.18 -3.68 13.37
C LEU A 48 -29.47 -3.98 12.59
N LYS A 49 -29.45 -3.84 11.26
CA LYS A 49 -30.62 -3.97 10.40
C LYS A 49 -30.25 -4.38 9.00
N SER A 50 -31.09 -5.23 8.37
CA SER A 50 -31.10 -5.48 6.94
C SER A 50 -32.37 -4.90 6.32
N ILE A 51 -32.25 -4.06 5.30
CA ILE A 51 -33.32 -3.38 4.60
C ILE A 51 -33.40 -3.92 3.18
N LYS A 52 -34.58 -4.34 2.74
CA LYS A 52 -34.77 -4.85 1.38
C LYS A 52 -34.83 -3.71 0.36
N ILE A 53 -34.11 -3.89 -0.73
CA ILE A 53 -34.19 -3.06 -1.94
C ILE A 53 -35.19 -3.75 -2.88
N LYS A 54 -36.15 -2.99 -3.42
CA LYS A 54 -37.08 -3.46 -4.44
C LYS A 54 -36.42 -3.51 -5.81
N GLU A 55 -36.99 -4.23 -6.78
CA GLU A 55 -36.48 -4.33 -8.13
C GLU A 55 -36.26 -2.99 -8.84
N ASN A 56 -37.03 -1.97 -8.47
CA ASN A 56 -36.87 -0.60 -8.99
C ASN A 56 -35.85 0.26 -8.23
N GLY A 57 -35.02 -0.34 -7.39
CA GLY A 57 -33.98 0.35 -6.61
C GLY A 57 -34.46 1.05 -5.34
N THR A 58 -35.80 1.11 -5.11
CA THR A 58 -36.33 1.82 -3.93
C THR A 58 -36.31 0.97 -2.66
N PHE A 59 -36.16 1.63 -1.52
CA PHE A 59 -36.21 1.00 -0.20
C PHE A 59 -36.88 1.90 0.83
N LYS A 60 -37.46 1.30 1.87
CA LYS A 60 -37.96 2.02 3.06
C LYS A 60 -38.09 1.05 4.22
N ASP A 61 -37.52 1.44 5.36
CA ASP A 61 -37.68 0.71 6.62
C ASP A 61 -37.55 1.67 7.81
N SER A 62 -37.91 1.18 8.98
CA SER A 62 -37.70 1.88 10.25
C SER A 62 -36.75 1.05 11.13
N LEU A 63 -35.85 1.72 11.82
CA LEU A 63 -34.93 1.09 12.74
C LEU A 63 -34.76 1.95 14.00
N LYS A 64 -34.24 1.33 15.06
CA LYS A 64 -33.96 2.01 16.33
C LYS A 64 -32.49 1.86 16.64
N VAL A 65 -31.83 2.93 17.04
CA VAL A 65 -30.47 2.94 17.56
C VAL A 65 -30.48 3.12 19.07
N GLU A 66 -29.56 2.46 19.77
CA GLU A 66 -29.42 2.63 21.24
C GLU A 66 -28.85 4.00 21.55
N GLU A 67 -27.84 4.42 20.78
CA GLU A 67 -27.18 5.71 20.88
C GLU A 67 -27.00 6.28 19.47
N LYS A 68 -27.11 7.61 19.34
CA LYS A 68 -26.83 8.30 18.09
C LYS A 68 -25.35 8.19 17.73
N GLY A 69 -25.04 8.12 16.44
CA GLY A 69 -23.66 8.01 15.99
C GLY A 69 -23.50 7.62 14.54
N VAL A 70 -22.24 7.39 14.14
CA VAL A 70 -21.90 6.95 12.80
C VAL A 70 -21.97 5.42 12.74
N PHE A 71 -22.74 4.93 11.78
CA PHE A 71 -22.91 3.52 11.44
C PHE A 71 -22.35 3.25 10.05
N THR A 72 -22.24 1.99 9.69
CA THR A 72 -21.88 1.56 8.34
C THR A 72 -23.14 1.22 7.56
N PHE A 73 -23.33 1.89 6.43
CA PHE A 73 -24.29 1.58 5.39
C PHE A 73 -23.58 0.75 4.33
N GLN A 74 -24.05 -0.46 4.04
CA GLN A 74 -23.41 -1.37 3.11
C GLN A 74 -24.40 -1.91 2.09
N ILE A 75 -23.99 -1.91 0.81
CA ILE A 75 -24.67 -2.60 -0.32
C ILE A 75 -23.61 -3.46 -1.00
N GLY A 76 -23.79 -4.77 -1.02
CA GLY A 76 -22.79 -5.70 -1.56
C GLY A 76 -21.42 -5.52 -0.88
N GLN A 77 -20.41 -5.17 -1.66
CA GLN A 77 -19.06 -4.89 -1.15
C GLN A 77 -18.82 -3.42 -0.82
N ASN A 78 -19.72 -2.52 -1.23
CA ASN A 78 -19.56 -1.08 -1.07
C ASN A 78 -20.04 -0.63 0.30
N ARG A 79 -19.27 0.26 0.95
CA ARG A 79 -19.56 0.79 2.29
C ARG A 79 -19.51 2.31 2.31
N ALA A 80 -20.44 2.92 3.04
CA ALA A 80 -20.49 4.33 3.32
C ALA A 80 -20.81 4.59 4.81
N PRO A 81 -20.36 5.68 5.41
CA PRO A 81 -20.86 6.09 6.71
C PRO A 81 -22.27 6.64 6.60
N ILE A 82 -23.07 6.41 7.64
CA ILE A 82 -24.36 7.01 7.85
C ILE A 82 -24.51 7.41 9.31
N TYR A 83 -24.91 8.66 9.57
CA TYR A 83 -25.17 9.14 10.93
C TYR A 83 -26.64 8.94 11.27
N LEU A 84 -26.92 8.20 12.33
CA LEU A 84 -28.28 7.84 12.73
C LEU A 84 -28.59 8.32 14.14
N GLU A 85 -29.80 8.90 14.28
CA GLU A 85 -30.40 9.30 15.52
C GLU A 85 -31.90 8.96 15.47
N ASN A 86 -32.47 8.49 16.59
CA ASN A 86 -33.90 8.22 16.64
C ASN A 86 -34.70 9.53 16.46
N GLY A 87 -35.78 9.45 15.69
CA GLY A 87 -36.55 10.61 15.26
C GLY A 87 -36.24 11.06 13.83
N TYR A 88 -35.08 10.69 13.27
CA TYR A 88 -34.72 11.04 11.88
C TYR A 88 -35.69 10.47 10.86
N ASN A 89 -35.91 11.25 9.80
CA ASN A 89 -36.66 10.82 8.61
C ASN A 89 -35.80 11.07 7.37
N LEU A 90 -34.85 10.16 7.13
CA LEU A 90 -33.86 10.27 6.08
C LEU A 90 -34.35 9.68 4.76
N THR A 91 -34.09 10.40 3.69
CA THR A 91 -34.23 9.89 2.32
C THR A 91 -32.88 10.00 1.62
N LEU A 92 -32.37 8.87 1.13
CA LEU A 92 -31.12 8.76 0.38
C LEU A 92 -31.43 8.56 -1.12
N LYS A 93 -30.84 9.37 -1.98
CA LYS A 93 -30.70 9.10 -3.42
C LYS A 93 -29.24 8.84 -3.74
N GLY A 94 -29.00 7.86 -4.60
CA GLY A 94 -27.65 7.50 -5.02
C GLY A 94 -27.63 6.57 -6.22
N ASN A 95 -26.42 6.31 -6.73
CA ASN A 95 -26.15 5.43 -7.86
C ASN A 95 -25.05 4.44 -7.47
N ALA A 96 -25.25 3.16 -7.67
CA ALA A 96 -24.30 2.12 -7.30
C ALA A 96 -22.99 2.20 -8.11
N ASP A 97 -23.02 2.74 -9.34
CA ASP A 97 -21.83 2.90 -10.20
C ASP A 97 -20.91 4.04 -9.71
N ASP A 98 -21.44 5.03 -9.02
CA ASP A 98 -20.68 6.14 -8.41
C ASP A 98 -20.97 6.24 -6.91
N PHE A 99 -20.78 5.13 -6.23
CA PHE A 99 -21.11 4.95 -4.83
C PHE A 99 -20.45 6.04 -3.93
N MET A 100 -21.18 6.51 -2.94
CA MET A 100 -20.89 7.67 -2.07
C MET A 100 -20.84 9.02 -2.79
N LYS A 101 -20.18 9.17 -3.92
CA LYS A 101 -20.08 10.46 -4.61
C LYS A 101 -21.42 10.96 -5.15
N SER A 102 -22.30 10.01 -5.52
CA SER A 102 -23.67 10.31 -5.95
C SER A 102 -24.66 10.45 -4.80
N PHE A 103 -24.26 10.12 -3.57
CA PHE A 103 -25.19 10.11 -2.44
C PHE A 103 -25.64 11.52 -2.05
N VAL A 104 -26.94 11.69 -1.93
CA VAL A 104 -27.60 12.91 -1.43
C VAL A 104 -28.64 12.52 -0.41
N TYR A 105 -28.47 13.00 0.82
CA TYR A 105 -29.46 12.84 1.87
C TYR A 105 -30.40 14.06 1.91
N THR A 106 -31.70 13.81 2.11
CA THR A 106 -32.74 14.81 2.34
C THR A 106 -33.61 14.41 3.53
N GLY A 107 -34.38 15.34 4.07
CA GLY A 107 -35.23 15.14 5.24
C GLY A 107 -34.51 15.40 6.57
N GLU A 108 -35.15 15.02 7.66
CA GLU A 108 -34.64 15.27 9.01
C GLU A 108 -33.39 14.43 9.28
N GLY A 109 -32.27 15.06 9.67
CA GLY A 109 -30.95 14.45 9.84
C GLY A 109 -30.06 14.44 8.57
N SER A 110 -30.55 15.05 7.48
CA SER A 110 -29.78 15.09 6.20
C SER A 110 -28.52 15.92 6.30
N GLU A 111 -28.54 17.05 7.05
CA GLU A 111 -27.36 17.92 7.22
C GLU A 111 -26.20 17.15 7.84
N ASN A 112 -26.43 16.40 8.92
CA ASN A 112 -25.42 15.57 9.58
C ASN A 112 -24.85 14.51 8.63
N ASN A 113 -25.73 13.87 7.83
CA ASN A 113 -25.31 12.82 6.89
C ASN A 113 -24.55 13.38 5.69
N ASN A 114 -24.97 14.49 5.10
CA ASN A 114 -24.26 15.16 4.03
C ASN A 114 -22.91 15.71 4.51
N PHE A 115 -22.82 16.21 5.75
CA PHE A 115 -21.57 16.62 6.38
C PHE A 115 -20.60 15.44 6.53
N VAL A 116 -21.04 14.32 7.12
CA VAL A 116 -20.21 13.11 7.28
C VAL A 116 -19.70 12.60 5.92
N LEU A 117 -20.58 12.57 4.92
CA LEU A 117 -20.23 12.17 3.58
C LEU A 117 -19.17 13.10 2.95
N ALA A 118 -19.37 14.43 3.08
CA ALA A 118 -18.40 15.42 2.59
C ALA A 118 -17.02 15.24 3.24
N GLN A 119 -16.96 15.00 4.56
CA GLN A 119 -15.71 14.74 5.29
C GLN A 119 -14.98 13.49 4.76
N VAL A 120 -15.70 12.41 4.50
CA VAL A 120 -15.10 11.18 3.95
C VAL A 120 -14.60 11.40 2.54
N LEU A 121 -15.38 12.06 1.69
CA LEU A 121 -14.96 12.37 0.31
C LEU A 121 -13.73 13.29 0.28
N GLU A 122 -13.65 14.26 1.20
CA GLU A 122 -12.47 15.12 1.34
C GLU A 122 -11.23 14.32 1.78
N THR A 123 -11.41 13.42 2.75
CA THR A 123 -10.33 12.51 3.18
C THR A 123 -9.81 11.66 2.02
N GLN A 124 -10.70 11.17 1.16
CA GLN A 124 -10.30 10.39 -0.02
C GLN A 124 -9.44 11.18 -1.02
N LYS A 125 -9.63 12.50 -1.13
CA LYS A 125 -8.81 13.38 -2.00
C LYS A 125 -7.35 13.48 -1.55
N ILE A 126 -7.03 13.17 -0.31
CA ILE A 126 -5.65 13.14 0.18
C ILE A 126 -4.85 12.10 -0.62
N GLY A 127 -5.46 10.95 -0.92
CA GLY A 127 -4.83 9.89 -1.68
C GLY A 127 -3.67 9.22 -0.93
N ASN A 128 -2.61 8.88 -1.67
CA ASN A 128 -1.44 8.23 -1.08
C ASN A 128 -0.51 9.28 -0.41
N PRO A 129 -0.32 9.25 0.93
CA PRO A 129 0.56 10.19 1.62
C PRO A 129 2.00 10.22 1.10
N ALA A 130 2.51 9.10 0.55
CA ALA A 130 3.86 9.06 0.00
C ALA A 130 4.07 10.02 -1.17
N THR A 131 3.03 10.29 -1.98
CA THR A 131 3.11 11.26 -3.07
C THR A 131 3.21 12.70 -2.55
N ILE A 132 2.64 12.98 -1.39
CA ILE A 132 2.70 14.28 -0.72
C ILE A 132 4.09 14.46 -0.09
N PHE A 133 4.60 13.44 0.58
CA PHE A 133 5.96 13.47 1.15
C PHE A 133 7.08 13.53 0.10
N ALA A 134 6.79 13.15 -1.15
CA ALA A 134 7.75 13.27 -2.25
C ALA A 134 7.90 14.71 -2.79
N LEU A 135 6.99 15.61 -2.44
CA LEU A 135 7.03 17.01 -2.88
C LEU A 135 8.16 17.76 -2.18
N GLU A 136 8.77 18.73 -2.91
CA GLU A 136 9.65 19.71 -2.32
C GLU A 136 8.92 20.56 -1.27
N LYS A 137 9.67 21.14 -0.33
CA LYS A 137 9.11 21.77 0.89
C LYS A 137 8.01 22.79 0.60
N GLU A 138 8.18 23.62 -0.41
CA GLU A 138 7.22 24.66 -0.78
C GLU A 138 5.90 24.05 -1.28
N ASP A 139 5.97 23.14 -2.25
CA ASP A 139 4.81 22.44 -2.81
C ASP A 139 4.12 21.57 -1.77
N TYR A 140 4.90 20.94 -0.88
CA TYR A 140 4.39 20.19 0.24
C TYR A 140 3.52 21.06 1.16
N LEU A 141 3.99 22.24 1.55
CA LEU A 141 3.23 23.16 2.41
C LEU A 141 1.95 23.60 1.74
N LEU A 142 2.00 23.98 0.46
CA LEU A 142 0.81 24.33 -0.33
C LEU A 142 -0.19 23.18 -0.38
N LYS A 143 0.28 21.94 -0.56
CA LYS A 143 -0.59 20.75 -0.58
C LYS A 143 -1.26 20.49 0.76
N VAL A 144 -0.50 20.58 1.86
CA VAL A 144 -1.03 20.40 3.22
C VAL A 144 -2.05 21.49 3.55
N ASP A 145 -1.78 22.75 3.19
CA ASP A 145 -2.73 23.87 3.38
C ASP A 145 -3.99 23.67 2.53
N SER A 146 -3.89 23.19 1.31
CA SER A 146 -5.05 22.84 0.48
C SER A 146 -5.92 21.77 1.16
N ILE A 147 -5.32 20.76 1.78
CA ILE A 147 -6.06 19.73 2.54
C ILE A 147 -6.78 20.37 3.72
N LYS A 148 -6.08 21.18 4.52
CA LYS A 148 -6.69 21.88 5.68
C LYS A 148 -7.86 22.76 5.27
N ASN A 149 -7.70 23.50 4.17
CA ASN A 149 -8.75 24.39 3.66
C ASN A 149 -9.97 23.60 3.18
N GLY A 150 -9.82 22.44 2.55
CA GLY A 150 -10.94 21.60 2.14
C GLY A 150 -11.83 21.17 3.33
N PHE A 151 -11.21 20.76 4.44
CA PHE A 151 -11.97 20.44 5.67
C PHE A 151 -12.61 21.68 6.31
N LYS A 152 -11.93 22.82 6.27
CA LYS A 152 -12.47 24.09 6.77
C LYS A 152 -13.71 24.52 5.98
N GLU A 153 -13.64 24.50 4.66
CA GLU A 153 -14.76 24.83 3.76
C GLU A 153 -15.98 23.96 4.03
N ILE A 154 -15.79 22.65 4.29
CA ILE A 154 -16.88 21.76 4.67
C ILE A 154 -17.50 22.22 5.99
N SER A 155 -16.70 22.55 7.00
CA SER A 155 -17.18 22.99 8.31
C SER A 155 -17.91 24.33 8.24
N GLU A 156 -17.58 25.20 7.29
CA GLU A 156 -18.24 26.48 7.06
C GLU A 156 -19.52 26.34 6.22
N LYS A 157 -19.57 25.35 5.33
CA LYS A 157 -20.71 25.10 4.44
C LYS A 157 -21.93 24.53 5.19
N PHE A 158 -21.71 23.66 6.16
CA PHE A 158 -22.78 22.97 6.87
C PHE A 158 -23.05 23.67 8.22
N ILE A 159 -24.32 23.97 8.46
CA ILE A 159 -24.80 24.59 9.69
C ILE A 159 -25.69 23.60 10.46
N ASP A 160 -25.89 23.81 11.74
CA ASP A 160 -26.72 22.97 12.61
C ASP A 160 -26.29 21.50 12.70
N ILE A 161 -24.95 21.27 12.60
CA ILE A 161 -24.34 19.95 12.72
C ILE A 161 -24.21 19.55 14.18
N ASP A 162 -24.48 18.29 14.46
CA ASP A 162 -24.29 17.72 15.80
C ASP A 162 -22.85 17.99 16.31
N SER A 163 -22.78 18.47 17.53
CA SER A 163 -21.52 18.87 18.18
C SER A 163 -20.50 17.71 18.26
N VAL A 164 -20.99 16.46 18.35
CA VAL A 164 -20.12 15.27 18.32
C VAL A 164 -19.40 15.15 16.97
N LEU A 165 -20.11 15.36 15.87
CA LEU A 165 -19.53 15.31 14.53
C LEU A 165 -18.53 16.44 14.29
N ILE A 166 -18.86 17.66 14.77
CA ILE A 166 -17.95 18.80 14.69
C ILE A 166 -16.66 18.52 15.46
N ASN A 167 -16.76 17.99 16.68
CA ASN A 167 -15.59 17.66 17.49
C ASN A 167 -14.75 16.54 16.86
N GLN A 168 -15.39 15.51 16.30
CA GLN A 168 -14.71 14.46 15.57
C GLN A 168 -13.98 15.00 14.33
N SER A 169 -14.61 15.88 13.56
CA SER A 169 -13.99 16.53 12.40
C SER A 169 -12.77 17.37 12.79
N LYS A 170 -12.84 18.16 13.87
CA LYS A 170 -11.68 18.91 14.39
C LYS A 170 -10.54 17.99 14.80
N GLN A 171 -10.83 16.94 15.56
CA GLN A 171 -9.83 15.96 15.97
C GLN A 171 -9.18 15.24 14.76
N GLN A 172 -9.98 14.88 13.77
CA GLN A 172 -9.48 14.28 12.53
C GLN A 172 -8.52 15.23 11.80
N LEU A 173 -8.89 16.50 11.65
CA LEU A 173 -8.05 17.50 11.01
C LEU A 173 -6.73 17.72 11.77
N GLU A 174 -6.79 17.78 13.11
CA GLU A 174 -5.59 17.87 13.95
C GLU A 174 -4.68 16.64 13.80
N GLN A 175 -5.25 15.43 13.76
CA GLN A 175 -4.49 14.20 13.53
C GLN A 175 -3.83 14.19 12.15
N ILE A 176 -4.55 14.55 11.10
CA ILE A 176 -4.02 14.65 9.73
C ILE A 176 -2.90 15.68 9.68
N SER A 177 -3.11 16.87 10.24
CA SER A 177 -2.11 17.94 10.26
C SER A 177 -0.85 17.52 11.01
N SER A 178 -1.02 16.98 12.21
CA SER A 178 0.10 16.49 13.04
C SER A 178 0.84 15.33 12.37
N TYR A 179 0.13 14.43 11.66
CA TYR A 179 0.76 13.34 10.92
C TYR A 179 1.69 13.87 9.82
N PHE A 180 1.23 14.81 9.01
CA PHE A 180 2.05 15.41 7.96
C PHE A 180 3.21 16.20 8.55
N GLU A 181 2.98 17.09 9.51
CA GLU A 181 4.02 17.93 10.12
C GLU A 181 5.15 17.11 10.75
N LYS A 182 4.82 16.08 11.53
CA LYS A 182 5.81 15.26 12.25
C LYS A 182 6.59 14.31 11.35
N ASN A 183 6.07 13.98 10.17
CA ASN A 183 6.65 12.94 9.34
C ASN A 183 7.34 13.45 8.08
N TYR A 184 7.17 14.72 7.68
CA TYR A 184 7.67 15.22 6.41
C TYR A 184 9.18 15.00 6.26
N GLU A 185 10.00 15.55 7.15
CA GLU A 185 11.46 15.52 7.02
C GLU A 185 11.99 14.08 6.91
N ARG A 186 11.47 13.20 7.75
CA ARG A 186 11.89 11.78 7.76
C ARG A 186 11.43 11.04 6.48
N GLN A 187 10.18 11.20 6.09
CA GLN A 187 9.62 10.48 4.94
C GLN A 187 10.19 11.02 3.63
N HIS A 188 10.32 12.34 3.50
CA HIS A 188 10.94 12.99 2.34
C HIS A 188 12.38 12.51 2.17
N ALA A 189 13.21 12.58 3.21
CA ALA A 189 14.58 12.07 3.17
C ALA A 189 14.66 10.58 2.80
N ALA A 190 13.77 9.75 3.32
CA ALA A 190 13.70 8.33 2.98
C ALA A 190 13.32 8.09 1.51
N ILE A 191 12.38 8.88 0.97
CA ILE A 191 11.99 8.82 -0.44
C ILE A 191 13.13 9.25 -1.34
N LEU A 192 13.82 10.36 -1.02
CA LEU A 192 14.99 10.83 -1.78
C LEU A 192 16.11 9.79 -1.78
N ALA A 193 16.44 9.22 -0.61
CA ALA A 193 17.45 8.17 -0.48
C ALA A 193 17.10 6.92 -1.29
N LYS A 194 15.82 6.53 -1.30
CA LYS A 194 15.33 5.42 -2.10
C LYS A 194 15.45 5.72 -3.60
N THR A 195 15.04 6.90 -4.03
CA THR A 195 15.09 7.33 -5.44
C THR A 195 16.54 7.37 -5.94
N GLU A 196 17.46 7.93 -5.13
CA GLU A 196 18.89 7.97 -5.45
C GLU A 196 19.48 6.55 -5.52
N PHE A 197 19.11 5.68 -4.58
CA PHE A 197 19.52 4.29 -4.60
C PHE A 197 19.03 3.57 -5.88
N GLU A 198 17.73 3.68 -6.21
CA GLU A 198 17.15 3.07 -7.41
C GLU A 198 17.81 3.58 -8.70
N LYS A 199 18.18 4.87 -8.73
CA LYS A 199 18.94 5.47 -9.83
C LYS A 199 20.32 4.82 -9.93
N ASN A 200 21.01 4.65 -8.82
CA ASN A 200 22.39 4.14 -8.79
C ASN A 200 22.49 2.66 -9.16
N ILE A 201 21.52 1.83 -8.77
CA ILE A 201 21.51 0.38 -9.10
C ILE A 201 20.72 0.04 -10.37
N LYS A 202 20.40 1.04 -11.19
CA LYS A 202 19.67 0.83 -12.45
C LYS A 202 20.50 -0.01 -13.43
N LYS A 203 19.82 -0.88 -14.20
CA LYS A 203 20.41 -1.61 -15.34
C LYS A 203 21.23 -0.66 -16.23
N GLY A 204 22.44 -1.07 -16.55
CA GLY A 204 23.39 -0.32 -17.39
C GLY A 204 24.34 0.59 -16.60
N ASN A 205 24.06 0.88 -15.33
CA ASN A 205 25.00 1.64 -14.48
C ASN A 205 26.17 0.77 -14.02
N PRO A 206 27.32 1.37 -13.69
CA PRO A 206 28.43 0.66 -13.07
C PRO A 206 27.97 -0.04 -11.76
N SER A 207 28.31 -1.32 -11.64
CA SER A 207 28.04 -2.09 -10.43
C SER A 207 28.84 -1.57 -9.25
N PRO A 208 28.24 -1.42 -8.03
CA PRO A 208 29.01 -1.42 -6.81
C PRO A 208 30.02 -2.55 -6.78
N LYS A 209 31.20 -2.31 -6.22
CA LYS A 209 32.31 -3.28 -6.24
C LYS A 209 32.56 -3.86 -4.87
N PHE A 210 32.86 -5.15 -4.84
CA PHE A 210 33.60 -5.73 -3.74
C PHE A 210 35.08 -5.72 -4.08
N VAL A 211 35.92 -5.47 -3.07
CA VAL A 211 37.37 -5.31 -3.26
C VAL A 211 38.11 -6.22 -2.29
N ASP A 212 39.04 -7.01 -2.83
CA ASP A 212 39.95 -7.86 -2.04
C ASP A 212 39.27 -8.81 -1.06
N TYR A 213 38.12 -9.39 -1.44
CA TYR A 213 37.48 -10.42 -0.64
C TYR A 213 38.30 -11.73 -0.66
N GLU A 214 38.39 -12.37 0.49
CA GLU A 214 39.13 -13.61 0.66
C GLU A 214 38.53 -14.75 -0.18
N ASN A 215 39.36 -15.46 -0.94
CA ASN A 215 38.92 -16.61 -1.76
C ASN A 215 39.22 -17.91 -1.01
N ALA A 216 38.26 -18.80 -0.93
CA ALA A 216 38.38 -20.12 -0.30
C ALA A 216 39.54 -20.97 -0.88
N LYS A 217 39.90 -20.73 -2.15
CA LYS A 217 41.06 -21.38 -2.81
C LYS A 217 42.39 -20.65 -2.60
N GLY A 218 42.39 -19.63 -1.75
CA GLY A 218 43.54 -18.78 -1.46
C GLY A 218 43.59 -17.50 -2.29
N GLY A 219 44.29 -16.50 -1.74
CA GLY A 219 44.36 -15.15 -2.29
C GLY A 219 43.10 -14.35 -2.12
N LYS A 220 43.03 -13.25 -2.80
CA LYS A 220 41.89 -12.29 -2.75
C LYS A 220 41.36 -12.05 -4.17
N LYS A 221 40.09 -11.67 -4.27
CA LYS A 221 39.44 -11.30 -5.53
C LYS A 221 38.58 -10.05 -5.34
N SER A 222 38.55 -9.24 -6.38
CA SER A 222 37.69 -8.07 -6.52
C SER A 222 36.77 -8.28 -7.72
N LEU A 223 35.68 -7.50 -7.84
CA LEU A 223 34.79 -7.59 -9.00
C LEU A 223 35.57 -7.38 -10.31
N ASP A 224 36.52 -6.43 -10.31
CA ASP A 224 37.37 -6.15 -11.49
C ASP A 224 38.25 -7.33 -11.92
N SER A 225 38.45 -8.33 -11.07
CA SER A 225 39.16 -9.59 -11.45
C SER A 225 38.41 -10.40 -12.53
N PHE A 226 37.16 -10.09 -12.78
CA PHE A 226 36.27 -10.81 -13.70
C PHE A 226 35.89 -10.00 -14.94
N LYS A 227 36.53 -8.85 -15.18
CA LYS A 227 36.30 -8.06 -16.40
C LYS A 227 36.38 -8.91 -17.67
N GLY A 228 35.51 -8.63 -18.64
CA GLY A 228 35.38 -9.40 -19.88
C GLY A 228 34.42 -10.59 -19.79
N LYS A 229 33.87 -10.89 -18.59
CA LYS A 229 32.89 -11.96 -18.41
C LYS A 229 31.62 -11.39 -17.71
N TYR A 230 30.49 -12.03 -17.97
CA TYR A 230 29.33 -11.86 -17.07
C TYR A 230 29.67 -12.41 -15.69
N VAL A 231 29.17 -11.76 -14.65
CA VAL A 231 29.38 -12.20 -13.26
C VAL A 231 28.01 -12.41 -12.61
N TYR A 232 27.66 -13.66 -12.36
CA TYR A 232 26.48 -14.01 -11.57
C TYR A 232 26.88 -14.13 -10.10
N ILE A 233 26.44 -13.19 -9.28
CA ILE A 233 26.81 -13.08 -7.87
C ILE A 233 25.69 -13.63 -7.00
N ASP A 234 26.04 -14.57 -6.11
CA ASP A 234 25.20 -15.12 -5.05
C ASP A 234 25.67 -14.60 -3.70
N VAL A 235 24.85 -13.83 -3.02
CA VAL A 235 25.13 -13.37 -1.65
C VAL A 235 24.38 -14.27 -0.67
N TRP A 236 25.14 -14.96 0.18
CA TRP A 236 24.65 -16.06 1.00
C TRP A 236 25.36 -16.17 2.37
N ALA A 237 24.97 -17.14 3.19
CA ALA A 237 25.69 -17.51 4.41
C ALA A 237 25.46 -18.98 4.78
N THR A 238 26.36 -19.56 5.55
CA THR A 238 26.30 -20.99 5.97
C THR A 238 25.12 -21.33 6.86
N TRP A 239 24.52 -20.36 7.51
CA TRP A 239 23.31 -20.47 8.35
C TRP A 239 22.01 -20.17 7.59
N CYS A 240 22.10 -19.74 6.34
CA CYS A 240 20.94 -19.36 5.55
C CYS A 240 20.29 -20.60 4.88
N GLY A 241 19.24 -21.13 5.49
CA GLY A 241 18.53 -22.30 4.95
C GLY A 241 18.01 -22.14 3.51
N PRO A 242 17.37 -21.01 3.15
CA PRO A 242 16.98 -20.73 1.77
C PRO A 242 18.15 -20.72 0.78
N CYS A 243 19.31 -20.17 1.18
CA CYS A 243 20.52 -20.14 0.35
C CYS A 243 21.03 -21.57 0.08
N ILE A 244 21.07 -22.40 1.12
CA ILE A 244 21.53 -23.80 1.02
C ILE A 244 20.66 -24.60 0.05
N ARG A 245 19.36 -24.31 -0.03
CA ARG A 245 18.45 -24.98 -0.99
C ARG A 245 18.74 -24.64 -2.45
N GLU A 246 19.37 -23.51 -2.74
CA GLU A 246 19.77 -23.13 -4.10
C GLU A 246 21.06 -23.78 -4.56
N ILE A 247 21.89 -24.32 -3.67
CA ILE A 247 23.21 -24.93 -3.99
C ILE A 247 23.12 -26.00 -5.09
N PRO A 248 22.17 -26.96 -5.08
CA PRO A 248 22.10 -27.96 -6.16
C PRO A 248 21.88 -27.34 -7.53
N SER A 249 20.99 -26.35 -7.63
CA SER A 249 20.70 -25.62 -8.86
C SER A 249 21.88 -24.79 -9.32
N LEU A 250 22.58 -24.12 -8.38
CA LEU A 250 23.76 -23.33 -8.66
C LEU A 250 24.89 -24.22 -9.23
N LYS A 251 25.16 -25.38 -8.62
CA LYS A 251 26.14 -26.36 -9.14
C LYS A 251 25.81 -26.87 -10.53
N LYS A 252 24.51 -27.08 -10.81
CA LYS A 252 24.06 -27.46 -12.15
C LYS A 252 24.38 -26.36 -13.17
N LEU A 253 24.07 -25.09 -12.84
CA LEU A 253 24.37 -23.94 -13.68
C LEU A 253 25.90 -23.81 -13.93
N GLU A 254 26.71 -23.90 -12.89
CA GLU A 254 28.18 -23.87 -13.01
C GLU A 254 28.69 -24.94 -13.99
N LYS A 255 28.12 -26.14 -13.95
CA LYS A 255 28.46 -27.21 -14.88
C LYS A 255 27.98 -26.91 -16.30
N ASP A 256 26.73 -26.51 -16.47
CA ASP A 256 26.10 -26.31 -17.78
C ASP A 256 26.73 -25.10 -18.52
N TYR A 257 27.22 -24.10 -17.77
CA TYR A 257 27.82 -22.88 -18.30
C TYR A 257 29.34 -22.81 -18.14
N HIS A 258 30.01 -23.91 -17.82
CA HIS A 258 31.44 -23.96 -17.54
C HIS A 258 32.33 -23.35 -18.68
N ASN A 259 31.96 -23.57 -19.94
CA ASN A 259 32.68 -23.05 -21.10
C ASN A 259 32.05 -21.81 -21.72
N LYS A 260 31.18 -21.12 -20.98
CA LYS A 260 30.48 -19.91 -21.43
C LYS A 260 31.15 -18.65 -20.89
N ASN A 261 30.79 -17.52 -21.44
CA ASN A 261 31.34 -16.22 -21.03
C ASN A 261 30.72 -15.70 -19.72
N ILE A 262 30.62 -16.53 -18.70
CA ILE A 262 30.11 -16.21 -17.38
C ILE A 262 30.94 -16.82 -16.26
N VAL A 263 31.01 -16.13 -15.12
CA VAL A 263 31.60 -16.66 -13.90
C VAL A 263 30.55 -16.58 -12.77
N PHE A 264 30.49 -17.63 -11.97
CA PHE A 264 29.65 -17.71 -10.80
C PHE A 264 30.49 -17.36 -9.55
N VAL A 265 30.06 -16.35 -8.81
CA VAL A 265 30.74 -15.82 -7.63
C VAL A 265 29.78 -15.88 -6.45
N SER A 266 30.11 -16.67 -5.43
CA SER A 266 29.33 -16.73 -4.20
C SER A 266 30.06 -15.95 -3.12
N ILE A 267 29.42 -14.92 -2.56
CA ILE A 267 29.94 -14.06 -1.49
C ILE A 267 29.25 -14.46 -0.19
N SER A 268 30.02 -15.06 0.73
CA SER A 268 29.52 -15.36 2.06
C SER A 268 29.55 -14.10 2.94
N THR A 269 28.44 -13.91 3.65
CA THR A 269 28.26 -12.87 4.68
C THR A 269 28.20 -13.48 6.08
N ASP A 270 28.92 -14.59 6.29
CA ASP A 270 29.03 -15.20 7.63
C ASP A 270 29.69 -14.23 8.61
N GLU A 271 29.02 -13.99 9.72
CA GLU A 271 29.40 -13.02 10.76
C GLU A 271 29.45 -13.68 12.15
N PRO A 272 30.13 -13.09 13.14
CA PRO A 272 30.33 -13.66 14.49
C PRO A 272 29.03 -14.11 15.14
N ASN A 273 27.98 -13.30 15.12
CA ASN A 273 26.73 -13.55 15.83
C ASN A 273 26.01 -14.84 15.44
N LYS A 274 26.22 -15.32 14.20
CA LYS A 274 25.58 -16.53 13.66
C LYS A 274 26.57 -17.64 13.33
N SER A 275 27.88 -17.37 13.48
CA SER A 275 28.93 -18.28 13.01
C SER A 275 30.05 -18.49 14.03
N GLY A 276 29.74 -18.56 15.33
CA GLY A 276 30.66 -19.05 16.33
C GLY A 276 31.26 -17.98 17.26
N GLY A 277 30.83 -16.72 17.19
CA GLY A 277 31.14 -15.66 18.15
C GLY A 277 32.42 -14.87 17.87
N SER A 278 33.17 -15.18 16.81
CA SER A 278 34.28 -14.35 16.34
C SER A 278 34.41 -14.40 14.81
N TRP A 279 35.14 -13.44 14.24
CA TRP A 279 35.40 -13.40 12.80
C TRP A 279 36.23 -14.59 12.33
N GLU A 280 37.22 -15.04 13.11
CA GLU A 280 38.03 -16.21 12.80
C GLU A 280 37.17 -17.47 12.72
N LYS A 281 36.26 -17.67 13.67
CA LYS A 281 35.35 -18.82 13.69
C LYS A 281 34.33 -18.75 12.53
N ALA A 282 33.86 -17.56 12.18
CA ALA A 282 32.98 -17.36 11.04
C ALA A 282 33.69 -17.73 9.72
N ASN A 283 34.92 -17.29 9.54
CA ASN A 283 35.77 -17.64 8.40
C ASN A 283 36.05 -19.16 8.32
N GLU A 284 36.44 -19.76 9.45
CA GLU A 284 36.70 -21.20 9.53
C GLU A 284 35.44 -22.01 9.18
N LYS A 285 34.30 -21.64 9.73
CA LYS A 285 33.00 -22.28 9.45
C LYS A 285 32.66 -22.20 7.96
N TRP A 286 32.81 -21.03 7.35
CA TRP A 286 32.59 -20.85 5.92
C TRP A 286 33.51 -21.72 5.09
N LYS A 287 34.83 -21.71 5.34
CA LYS A 287 35.81 -22.55 4.65
C LYS A 287 35.48 -24.04 4.74
N ASN A 288 35.16 -24.48 5.95
CA ASN A 288 34.77 -25.88 6.19
C ASN A 288 33.51 -26.26 5.42
N PHE A 289 32.50 -25.37 5.41
CA PHE A 289 31.25 -25.58 4.66
C PHE A 289 31.53 -25.70 3.14
N VAL A 290 32.28 -24.75 2.58
CA VAL A 290 32.69 -24.75 1.17
C VAL A 290 33.36 -26.06 0.80
N LYS A 291 34.30 -26.50 1.63
CA LYS A 291 35.05 -27.77 1.42
C LYS A 291 34.13 -28.99 1.55
N GLN A 292 33.38 -29.12 2.61
CA GLN A 292 32.48 -30.26 2.89
C GLN A 292 31.40 -30.42 1.81
N ARG A 293 30.86 -29.30 1.37
CA ARG A 293 29.82 -29.26 0.33
C ARG A 293 30.41 -29.28 -1.08
N GLN A 294 31.73 -29.25 -1.24
CA GLN A 294 32.42 -29.21 -2.55
C GLN A 294 31.80 -28.11 -3.43
N LEU A 295 31.71 -26.88 -2.92
CA LEU A 295 31.13 -25.78 -3.68
C LEU A 295 32.06 -25.37 -4.81
N GLY A 296 31.49 -25.22 -6.01
CA GLY A 296 32.18 -24.81 -7.23
C GLY A 296 32.35 -23.29 -7.32
N GLY A 297 32.55 -22.81 -8.55
CA GLY A 297 32.64 -21.38 -8.83
C GLY A 297 33.78 -20.68 -8.07
N VAL A 298 33.58 -19.38 -7.81
CA VAL A 298 34.48 -18.57 -7.01
C VAL A 298 33.78 -18.30 -5.65
N GLN A 299 34.37 -18.83 -4.59
CA GLN A 299 33.84 -18.73 -3.25
C GLN A 299 34.57 -17.62 -2.47
N LEU A 300 33.90 -16.54 -2.15
CA LEU A 300 34.46 -15.37 -1.48
C LEU A 300 33.81 -15.16 -0.10
N TRP A 301 34.55 -14.55 0.81
CA TRP A 301 34.06 -14.12 2.11
C TRP A 301 34.26 -12.62 2.28
N SER A 302 33.16 -11.92 2.60
CA SER A 302 33.20 -10.47 2.78
C SER A 302 33.94 -10.04 4.06
N GLY A 303 34.01 -10.91 5.07
CA GLY A 303 34.56 -10.53 6.39
C GLY A 303 33.77 -9.37 6.99
N GLU A 304 34.52 -8.39 7.49
CA GLU A 304 33.98 -7.18 8.12
C GLU A 304 33.55 -6.09 7.12
N ASP A 305 33.77 -6.32 5.82
CA ASP A 305 33.37 -5.37 4.78
C ASP A 305 31.93 -5.60 4.34
N PHE A 306 31.04 -4.72 4.76
CA PHE A 306 29.65 -4.67 4.39
C PHE A 306 29.34 -3.68 3.26
N SER A 307 30.35 -3.02 2.69
CA SER A 307 30.17 -1.94 1.72
C SER A 307 29.38 -2.40 0.47
N PHE A 308 29.67 -3.60 -0.04
CA PHE A 308 28.96 -4.20 -1.16
C PHE A 308 27.48 -4.46 -0.84
N GLN A 309 27.22 -5.07 0.33
CA GLN A 309 25.84 -5.32 0.79
C GLN A 309 25.06 -4.03 0.99
N GLN A 310 25.71 -3.01 1.58
CA GLN A 310 25.10 -1.68 1.80
C GLN A 310 24.81 -0.98 0.47
N ALA A 311 25.75 -0.99 -0.48
CA ALA A 311 25.60 -0.36 -1.77
C ALA A 311 24.47 -0.97 -2.61
N TYR A 312 24.17 -2.25 -2.45
CA TYR A 312 23.03 -2.94 -3.06
C TYR A 312 21.80 -3.00 -2.15
N GLN A 313 21.82 -2.37 -0.94
CA GLN A 313 20.79 -2.46 0.10
C GLN A 313 20.31 -3.90 0.33
N ILE A 314 21.25 -4.84 0.48
CA ILE A 314 20.95 -6.24 0.72
C ILE A 314 20.55 -6.44 2.18
N ASN A 315 19.23 -6.37 2.44
CA ASN A 315 18.65 -6.53 3.79
C ASN A 315 18.26 -7.99 4.08
N SER A 316 18.31 -8.86 3.09
CA SER A 316 17.98 -10.30 3.22
C SER A 316 18.73 -11.13 2.19
N ILE A 317 19.03 -12.37 2.56
CA ILE A 317 19.67 -13.37 1.71
C ILE A 317 18.76 -14.60 1.54
N PRO A 318 18.87 -15.34 0.40
CA PRO A 318 19.79 -15.14 -0.70
C PRO A 318 19.46 -13.91 -1.56
N ARG A 319 20.48 -13.26 -2.10
CA ARG A 319 20.36 -12.21 -3.11
C ARG A 319 21.22 -12.57 -4.31
N PHE A 320 20.68 -12.44 -5.50
CA PHE A 320 21.37 -12.70 -6.75
C PHE A 320 21.49 -11.43 -7.57
N ILE A 321 22.66 -11.23 -8.20
CA ILE A 321 22.98 -10.05 -9.00
C ILE A 321 23.68 -10.53 -10.27
N LEU A 322 23.37 -9.92 -11.41
CA LEU A 322 24.06 -10.17 -12.67
C LEU A 322 24.73 -8.90 -13.16
N VAL A 323 26.03 -8.99 -13.44
CA VAL A 323 26.90 -7.92 -13.95
C VAL A 323 27.41 -8.30 -15.32
N ASP A 324 27.51 -7.32 -16.23
CA ASP A 324 27.99 -7.53 -17.60
C ASP A 324 29.53 -7.56 -17.69
N PRO A 325 30.12 -7.91 -18.86
CA PRO A 325 31.57 -7.95 -19.07
C PRO A 325 32.29 -6.60 -18.85
N ASN A 326 31.58 -5.48 -18.91
CA ASN A 326 32.11 -4.14 -18.68
C ASN A 326 32.05 -3.73 -17.20
N GLY A 327 31.41 -4.53 -16.36
CA GLY A 327 31.20 -4.24 -14.94
C GLY A 327 29.93 -3.44 -14.66
N ASN A 328 28.97 -3.41 -15.59
CA ASN A 328 27.69 -2.72 -15.40
C ASN A 328 26.62 -3.69 -14.92
N ILE A 329 25.64 -3.18 -14.22
CA ILE A 329 24.49 -3.94 -13.72
C ILE A 329 23.62 -4.41 -14.89
N VAL A 330 23.41 -5.70 -15.03
CA VAL A 330 22.36 -6.29 -15.88
C VAL A 330 21.07 -6.41 -15.09
N ASP A 331 21.16 -6.98 -13.89
CA ASP A 331 20.04 -7.12 -12.97
C ASP A 331 20.54 -7.12 -11.52
N ALA A 332 20.08 -6.14 -10.72
CA ALA A 332 20.43 -6.00 -9.31
C ALA A 332 19.65 -6.96 -8.39
N ASN A 333 18.66 -7.67 -8.94
CA ASN A 333 17.84 -8.68 -8.25
C ASN A 333 17.54 -9.87 -9.18
N ALA A 334 18.59 -10.41 -9.79
CA ALA A 334 18.51 -11.48 -10.77
C ALA A 334 17.73 -12.71 -10.24
N PRO A 335 17.08 -13.47 -11.12
CA PRO A 335 16.38 -14.69 -10.75
C PRO A 335 17.31 -15.69 -10.04
N ARG A 336 16.73 -16.50 -9.15
CA ARG A 336 17.46 -17.55 -8.41
C ARG A 336 17.96 -18.66 -9.34
N PRO A 337 18.99 -19.41 -8.93
CA PRO A 337 19.49 -20.57 -9.69
C PRO A 337 18.41 -21.61 -10.04
N SER A 338 17.42 -21.80 -9.17
CA SER A 338 16.29 -22.72 -9.38
C SER A 338 15.17 -22.15 -10.26
N ASP A 339 15.19 -20.84 -10.57
CA ASP A 339 14.15 -20.18 -11.34
C ASP A 339 14.40 -20.30 -12.85
N PRO A 340 13.47 -20.84 -13.65
CA PRO A 340 13.63 -20.97 -15.10
C PRO A 340 13.91 -19.64 -15.81
N ARG A 341 13.43 -18.52 -15.29
CA ARG A 341 13.65 -17.17 -15.85
C ARG A 341 15.14 -16.80 -15.93
N LEU A 342 15.99 -17.41 -15.09
CA LEU A 342 17.43 -17.18 -15.16
C LEU A 342 18.02 -17.72 -16.47
N ILE A 343 17.59 -18.90 -16.89
CA ILE A 343 18.04 -19.52 -18.15
C ILE A 343 17.56 -18.68 -19.34
N ASP A 344 16.35 -18.16 -19.29
CA ASP A 344 15.83 -17.31 -20.36
C ASP A 344 16.61 -15.99 -20.43
N LEU A 345 16.96 -15.39 -19.30
CA LEU A 345 17.83 -14.22 -19.22
C LEU A 345 19.24 -14.52 -19.83
N PHE A 346 19.82 -15.68 -19.52
CA PHE A 346 21.13 -16.05 -20.10
C PHE A 346 21.06 -16.27 -21.62
N LYS A 347 19.96 -16.83 -22.14
CA LYS A 347 19.72 -16.94 -23.59
C LYS A 347 19.58 -15.58 -24.26
N GLU A 348 18.80 -14.66 -23.66
CA GLU A 348 18.64 -13.29 -24.14
C GLU A 348 20.00 -12.58 -24.27
N LEU A 349 20.87 -12.77 -23.28
CA LEU A 349 22.21 -12.18 -23.23
C LEU A 349 23.25 -12.95 -24.09
N LYS A 350 22.86 -14.04 -24.71
CA LYS A 350 23.73 -14.91 -25.53
C LYS A 350 24.95 -15.47 -24.77
N ILE A 351 24.75 -15.79 -23.49
CA ILE A 351 25.74 -16.39 -22.59
C ILE A 351 25.89 -17.89 -22.90
#